data_926d1ff8d4b033024735e6d127790b92
#
_entry.id   926d1ff8d4b033024735e6d127790b92
#
_cell.length_a   1.000
_cell.length_b   1.000
_cell.length_c   1.000
_cell.angle_alpha   90.00
_cell.angle_beta   90.00
_cell.angle_gamma   90.00
#
_symmetry.space_group_name_H-M   'P 1'
#
loop_
_entity.id
_entity.type
_entity.pdbx_description
1 polymer ?
#
loop_
_entity_poly.entity_id
_entity_poly.type
_entity_poly.pdbx_seq_one_letter_code
_entity_poly.pdbx_strand_id
1 'polypeptide(L)'
;VQRTLYNADHEAFRDTMRTFVDRSLRPQTERHALEHGIDRECWLEAGRAGILGLEVAEQYGGSGAQDYRFNAVFNEELAKFGAAYASCFGIHADVVAPYLVDLGTEEQKKEWLPRLCTGEVVTAIAMTEPSGGSDLANLKTRATADGSDWIVDGAKTFITNGGSADLVVVAARTGPGKGARGVSLFLVDTTLPGFERGRVLDKVGQPESDTAELFFHDLRVPADALLGEVGMGFISLMQRLPQERIGVAIGNIANTVSLFEETLAYVKTRQAFGQTIGSFQYNKFTIAEMFTALEVAQAFIDKCVDAHMRKELSAEEAAMAKWWSAQVQSDVLDHCVQLYGGYGYMNEYRIARAWKDARVNKIWAGSNEIMKELIGRKLGL
;
A
#
# COMPACT_ATOMS: atom_id res chain seq x y z
N VAL A 1 20.04 8.92 14.39
CA VAL A 1 19.45 10.15 14.96
C VAL A 1 18.23 9.76 15.78
N GLN A 2 18.03 10.37 16.96
CA GLN A 2 16.85 10.09 17.78
C GLN A 2 15.58 10.52 17.01
N ARG A 3 14.66 9.59 16.83
CA ARG A 3 13.36 9.83 16.20
C ARG A 3 12.44 10.53 17.20
N THR A 4 11.85 11.66 16.79
CA THR A 4 10.97 12.49 17.63
C THR A 4 9.55 12.60 17.08
N LEU A 5 9.23 11.83 16.03
CA LEU A 5 7.95 11.90 15.33
C LEU A 5 6.78 11.45 16.22
N TYR A 6 6.97 10.43 17.04
CA TYR A 6 5.94 9.78 17.83
C TYR A 6 5.93 10.20 19.29
N ASN A 7 4.74 10.26 19.88
CA ASN A 7 4.50 10.47 21.31
C ASN A 7 3.99 9.17 21.97
N ALA A 8 3.63 9.24 23.26
CA ALA A 8 3.18 8.09 24.05
C ALA A 8 1.93 7.41 23.47
N ASP A 9 0.99 8.18 22.88
CA ASP A 9 -0.25 7.61 22.31
C ASP A 9 0.05 6.78 21.06
N HIS A 10 0.99 7.25 20.21
CA HIS A 10 1.44 6.50 19.04
C HIS A 10 2.17 5.22 19.43
N GLU A 11 2.96 5.24 20.51
CA GLU A 11 3.63 4.03 21.01
C GLU A 11 2.62 3.04 21.63
N ALA A 12 1.59 3.51 22.31
CA ALA A 12 0.50 2.65 22.80
C ALA A 12 -0.27 2.02 21.62
N PHE A 13 -0.52 2.78 20.56
CA PHE A 13 -1.12 2.24 19.34
C PHE A 13 -0.20 1.22 18.64
N ARG A 14 1.13 1.45 18.66
CA ARG A 14 2.13 0.49 18.15
C ARG A 14 2.02 -0.85 18.87
N ASP A 15 1.82 -0.86 20.17
CA ASP A 15 1.62 -2.10 20.95
C ASP A 15 0.30 -2.79 20.59
N THR A 16 -0.75 -2.03 20.27
CA THR A 16 -2.00 -2.57 19.72
C THR A 16 -1.75 -3.25 18.38
N MET A 17 -1.02 -2.61 17.46
CA MET A 17 -0.66 -3.17 16.16
C MET A 17 0.15 -4.47 16.30
N ARG A 18 1.16 -4.49 17.16
CA ARG A 18 1.96 -5.70 17.44
C ARG A 18 1.11 -6.83 17.99
N THR A 19 0.20 -6.52 18.91
CA THR A 19 -0.72 -7.51 19.48
C THR A 19 -1.62 -8.11 18.40
N PHE A 20 -2.17 -7.28 17.52
CA PHE A 20 -2.96 -7.75 16.37
C PHE A 20 -2.13 -8.65 15.44
N VAL A 21 -0.94 -8.21 15.05
CA VAL A 21 -0.04 -9.00 14.19
C VAL A 21 0.27 -10.37 14.81
N ASP A 22 0.64 -10.39 16.09
CA ASP A 22 1.07 -11.63 16.76
C ASP A 22 -0.08 -12.61 17.00
N ARG A 23 -1.30 -12.12 17.28
CA ARG A 23 -2.47 -12.96 17.57
C ARG A 23 -3.21 -13.40 16.31
N SER A 24 -3.39 -12.48 15.35
CA SER A 24 -4.32 -12.71 14.24
C SER A 24 -3.61 -13.02 12.92
N LEU A 25 -2.43 -12.44 12.63
CA LEU A 25 -1.76 -12.63 11.35
C LEU A 25 -0.68 -13.71 11.40
N ARG A 26 0.22 -13.65 12.38
CA ARG A 26 1.40 -14.55 12.45
C ARG A 26 1.03 -16.04 12.42
N PRO A 27 0.02 -16.52 13.14
CA PRO A 27 -0.36 -17.94 13.10
C PRO A 27 -0.90 -18.42 11.75
N GLN A 28 -1.34 -17.51 10.89
CA GLN A 28 -1.99 -17.80 9.62
C GLN A 28 -1.07 -17.61 8.39
N THR A 29 0.17 -17.14 8.59
CA THR A 29 1.06 -16.71 7.49
C THR A 29 1.26 -17.79 6.42
N GLU A 30 1.52 -19.03 6.84
CA GLU A 30 1.74 -20.14 5.89
C GLU A 30 0.48 -20.47 5.08
N ARG A 31 -0.69 -20.44 5.74
CA ARG A 31 -1.98 -20.65 5.07
C ARG A 31 -2.28 -19.53 4.08
N HIS A 32 -2.13 -18.26 4.50
CA HIS A 32 -2.33 -17.12 3.61
C HIS A 32 -1.43 -17.19 2.37
N ALA A 33 -0.17 -17.62 2.53
CA ALA A 33 0.75 -17.78 1.42
C ALA A 33 0.33 -18.92 0.46
N LEU A 34 -0.25 -20.01 0.97
CA LEU A 34 -0.75 -21.13 0.17
C LEU A 34 -2.08 -20.81 -0.54
N GLU A 35 -2.97 -20.10 0.13
CA GLU A 35 -4.29 -19.73 -0.37
C GLU A 35 -4.28 -18.44 -1.19
N HIS A 36 -3.15 -17.74 -1.23
CA HIS A 36 -2.99 -16.45 -1.90
C HIS A 36 -4.01 -15.40 -1.47
N GLY A 37 -4.29 -15.29 -0.16
CA GLY A 37 -5.25 -14.34 0.37
C GLY A 37 -5.26 -14.28 1.89
N ILE A 38 -5.78 -13.19 2.42
CA ILE A 38 -5.97 -12.96 3.85
C ILE A 38 -7.39 -13.34 4.23
N ASP A 39 -7.54 -14.20 5.26
CA ASP A 39 -8.84 -14.65 5.74
C ASP A 39 -9.76 -13.50 6.16
N ARG A 40 -11.06 -13.67 5.92
CA ARG A 40 -12.10 -12.76 6.39
C ARG A 40 -12.02 -12.52 7.91
N GLU A 41 -11.73 -13.54 8.70
CA GLU A 41 -11.61 -13.41 10.15
C GLU A 41 -10.48 -12.45 10.55
N CYS A 42 -9.36 -12.43 9.83
CA CYS A 42 -8.29 -11.46 10.09
C CYS A 42 -8.74 -10.00 9.84
N TRP A 43 -9.62 -9.76 8.85
CA TRP A 43 -10.23 -8.46 8.63
C TRP A 43 -11.17 -8.05 9.75
N LEU A 44 -12.01 -8.98 10.23
CA LEU A 44 -12.91 -8.75 11.36
C LEU A 44 -12.13 -8.49 12.66
N GLU A 45 -11.04 -9.22 12.90
CA GLU A 45 -10.14 -8.96 14.05
C GLU A 45 -9.47 -7.59 13.95
N ALA A 46 -9.07 -7.17 12.76
CA ALA A 46 -8.53 -5.82 12.53
C ALA A 46 -9.58 -4.74 12.84
N GLY A 47 -10.84 -4.97 12.45
CA GLY A 47 -11.96 -4.10 12.82
C GLY A 47 -12.18 -4.05 14.34
N ARG A 48 -12.19 -5.20 15.04
CA ARG A 48 -12.29 -5.27 16.50
C ARG A 48 -11.13 -4.55 17.20
N ALA A 49 -9.95 -4.56 16.61
CA ALA A 49 -8.79 -3.83 17.10
C ALA A 49 -8.84 -2.31 16.81
N GLY A 50 -9.84 -1.84 16.04
CA GLY A 50 -10.03 -0.42 15.70
C GLY A 50 -8.98 0.15 14.75
N ILE A 51 -8.33 -0.70 13.93
CA ILE A 51 -7.20 -0.28 13.10
C ILE A 51 -7.56 0.01 11.64
N LEU A 52 -8.78 -0.28 11.20
CA LEU A 52 -9.21 -0.12 9.80
C LEU A 52 -9.79 1.27 9.48
N GLY A 53 -10.31 1.98 10.48
CA GLY A 53 -10.99 3.26 10.31
C GLY A 53 -10.31 4.41 11.04
N LEU A 54 -8.99 4.57 10.96
CA LEU A 54 -8.24 5.57 11.73
C LEU A 54 -8.71 6.99 11.43
N GLU A 55 -8.81 7.39 10.17
CA GLU A 55 -9.26 8.72 9.74
C GLU A 55 -10.79 8.87 9.64
N VAL A 56 -11.51 7.76 9.73
CA VAL A 56 -12.98 7.76 9.63
C VAL A 56 -13.59 8.34 10.90
N ALA A 57 -14.55 9.27 10.75
CA ALA A 57 -15.20 9.90 11.88
C ALA A 57 -15.97 8.88 12.76
N GLU A 58 -16.02 9.13 14.07
CA GLU A 58 -16.66 8.25 15.06
C GLU A 58 -18.12 7.92 14.72
N GLN A 59 -18.86 8.88 14.14
CA GLN A 59 -20.26 8.66 13.71
C GLN A 59 -20.41 7.55 12.65
N TYR A 60 -19.35 7.17 11.97
CA TYR A 60 -19.30 6.07 10.99
C TYR A 60 -18.51 4.85 11.52
N GLY A 61 -18.20 4.82 12.82
CA GLY A 61 -17.54 3.68 13.46
C GLY A 61 -16.01 3.72 13.42
N GLY A 62 -15.40 4.81 12.93
CA GLY A 62 -13.95 4.99 12.97
C GLY A 62 -13.47 5.63 14.27
N SER A 63 -12.16 5.86 14.38
CA SER A 63 -11.54 6.52 15.54
C SER A 63 -11.46 8.04 15.43
N GLY A 64 -11.77 8.62 14.27
CA GLY A 64 -11.73 10.07 14.03
C GLY A 64 -10.34 10.70 14.17
N ALA A 65 -9.28 9.90 14.08
CA ALA A 65 -7.91 10.38 14.22
C ALA A 65 -7.54 11.34 13.08
N GLN A 66 -7.29 12.61 13.42
CA GLN A 66 -6.82 13.61 12.46
C GLN A 66 -5.30 13.64 12.37
N ASP A 67 -4.63 12.69 12.99
CA ASP A 67 -3.19 12.60 13.12
C ASP A 67 -2.67 11.42 12.28
N TYR A 68 -2.13 11.71 11.09
CA TYR A 68 -1.60 10.71 10.16
C TYR A 68 -0.46 9.86 10.75
N ARG A 69 0.13 10.25 11.87
CA ARG A 69 1.16 9.43 12.55
C ARG A 69 0.63 8.10 13.03
N PHE A 70 -0.68 7.97 13.29
CA PHE A 70 -1.32 6.67 13.54
C PHE A 70 -1.28 5.79 12.30
N ASN A 71 -1.57 6.33 11.10
CA ASN A 71 -1.42 5.62 9.83
C ASN A 71 0.06 5.26 9.56
N ALA A 72 0.98 6.14 9.94
CA ALA A 72 2.41 5.86 9.84
C ALA A 72 2.82 4.67 10.71
N VAL A 73 2.37 4.60 11.97
CA VAL A 73 2.58 3.44 12.87
C VAL A 73 1.95 2.17 12.30
N PHE A 74 0.73 2.27 11.79
CA PHE A 74 0.03 1.17 11.12
C PHE A 74 0.85 0.60 9.96
N ASN A 75 1.31 1.45 9.04
CA ASN A 75 2.14 1.05 7.91
C ASN A 75 3.48 0.46 8.35
N GLU A 76 4.13 1.04 9.39
CA GLU A 76 5.40 0.51 9.93
C GLU A 76 5.25 -0.90 10.48
N GLU A 77 4.31 -1.13 11.37
CA GLU A 77 4.20 -2.42 12.08
C GLU A 77 3.73 -3.54 11.14
N LEU A 78 2.81 -3.26 10.21
CA LEU A 78 2.43 -4.23 9.18
C LEU A 78 3.59 -4.56 8.24
N ALA A 79 4.35 -3.55 7.79
CA ALA A 79 5.47 -3.77 6.88
C ALA A 79 6.64 -4.50 7.56
N LYS A 80 6.89 -4.24 8.85
CA LYS A 80 7.87 -5.02 9.64
C LYS A 80 7.49 -6.49 9.72
N PHE A 81 6.22 -6.81 9.73
CA PHE A 81 5.74 -8.20 9.71
C PHE A 81 5.83 -8.80 8.31
N GLY A 82 5.20 -8.18 7.30
CA GLY A 82 5.21 -8.67 5.92
C GLY A 82 4.64 -7.65 4.93
N ALA A 83 5.27 -7.54 3.77
CA ALA A 83 4.91 -6.57 2.75
C ALA A 83 3.48 -6.79 2.18
N ALA A 84 3.04 -8.03 2.05
CA ALA A 84 1.70 -8.39 1.60
C ALA A 84 0.62 -7.83 2.54
N TYR A 85 0.83 -7.95 3.86
CA TYR A 85 -0.12 -7.43 4.86
C TYR A 85 -0.17 -5.90 4.85
N ALA A 86 0.99 -5.25 4.78
CA ALA A 86 1.04 -3.79 4.63
C ALA A 86 0.31 -3.33 3.37
N SER A 87 0.45 -4.05 2.27
CA SER A 87 -0.22 -3.76 1.01
C SER A 87 -1.74 -3.95 1.12
N CYS A 88 -2.21 -5.12 1.58
CA CYS A 88 -3.64 -5.44 1.63
C CYS A 88 -4.40 -4.54 2.60
N PHE A 89 -3.94 -4.43 3.84
CA PHE A 89 -4.57 -3.57 4.83
C PHE A 89 -4.39 -2.08 4.52
N GLY A 90 -3.24 -1.69 3.93
CA GLY A 90 -2.98 -0.32 3.49
C GLY A 90 -3.93 0.15 2.39
N ILE A 91 -4.19 -0.67 1.36
CA ILE A 91 -5.19 -0.35 0.31
C ILE A 91 -6.56 -0.10 0.93
N HIS A 92 -6.95 -0.88 1.91
CA HIS A 92 -8.25 -0.75 2.56
C HIS A 92 -8.32 0.51 3.46
N ALA A 93 -7.41 0.63 4.42
CA ALA A 93 -7.49 1.61 5.51
C ALA A 93 -6.83 2.97 5.20
N ASP A 94 -5.74 2.98 4.42
CA ASP A 94 -4.92 4.19 4.16
C ASP A 94 -5.10 4.73 2.73
N VAL A 95 -5.77 3.96 1.85
CA VAL A 95 -6.10 4.39 0.48
C VAL A 95 -7.61 4.53 0.30
N VAL A 96 -8.40 3.44 0.31
CA VAL A 96 -9.82 3.50 -0.02
C VAL A 96 -10.65 4.26 1.01
N ALA A 97 -10.41 4.06 2.31
CA ALA A 97 -11.15 4.77 3.34
C ALA A 97 -11.07 6.30 3.18
N PRO A 98 -9.89 6.92 2.96
CA PRO A 98 -9.79 8.35 2.67
C PRO A 98 -10.55 8.82 1.42
N TYR A 99 -10.62 8.02 0.34
CA TYR A 99 -11.46 8.38 -0.82
C TYR A 99 -12.93 8.49 -0.44
N LEU A 100 -13.45 7.52 0.32
CA LEU A 100 -14.83 7.55 0.81
C LEU A 100 -15.09 8.72 1.76
N VAL A 101 -14.17 8.98 2.68
CA VAL A 101 -14.28 10.11 3.64
C VAL A 101 -14.37 11.45 2.92
N ASP A 102 -13.55 11.66 1.88
CA ASP A 102 -13.45 12.96 1.22
C ASP A 102 -14.49 13.18 0.11
N LEU A 103 -14.74 12.14 -0.69
CA LEU A 103 -15.51 12.25 -1.91
C LEU A 103 -16.91 11.66 -1.80
N GLY A 104 -17.16 10.81 -0.80
CA GLY A 104 -18.43 10.13 -0.63
C GLY A 104 -19.56 11.09 -0.23
N THR A 105 -20.76 10.82 -0.75
CA THR A 105 -21.98 11.44 -0.22
C THR A 105 -22.26 10.94 1.20
N GLU A 106 -23.16 11.61 1.91
CA GLU A 106 -23.55 11.18 3.27
C GLU A 106 -24.17 9.77 3.27
N GLU A 107 -24.92 9.45 2.21
CA GLU A 107 -25.53 8.13 2.00
C GLU A 107 -24.44 7.06 1.80
N GLN A 108 -23.47 7.32 0.91
CA GLN A 108 -22.33 6.42 0.65
C GLN A 108 -21.48 6.21 1.91
N LYS A 109 -21.23 7.28 2.68
CA LYS A 109 -20.49 7.18 3.94
C LYS A 109 -21.21 6.32 4.98
N LYS A 110 -22.53 6.53 5.15
CA LYS A 110 -23.35 5.76 6.09
C LYS A 110 -23.46 4.28 5.72
N GLU A 111 -23.46 3.99 4.43
CA GLU A 111 -23.56 2.61 3.92
C GLU A 111 -22.24 1.86 4.07
N TRP A 112 -21.13 2.46 3.66
CA TRP A 112 -19.87 1.73 3.47
C TRP A 112 -18.89 1.88 4.61
N LEU A 113 -18.74 3.08 5.21
CA LEU A 113 -17.71 3.31 6.23
C LEU A 113 -17.86 2.44 7.48
N PRO A 114 -19.07 2.22 8.07
CA PRO A 114 -19.19 1.36 9.23
C PRO A 114 -18.72 -0.07 8.95
N ARG A 115 -19.11 -0.63 7.81
CA ARG A 115 -18.75 -1.98 7.38
C ARG A 115 -17.26 -2.10 7.02
N LEU A 116 -16.67 -1.03 6.49
CA LEU A 116 -15.23 -0.93 6.27
C LEU A 116 -14.48 -0.94 7.61
N CYS A 117 -14.89 -0.12 8.57
CA CYS A 117 -14.25 -0.03 9.88
C CYS A 117 -14.32 -1.34 10.68
N THR A 118 -15.40 -2.12 10.52
CA THR A 118 -15.54 -3.43 11.17
C THR A 118 -14.84 -4.58 10.45
N GLY A 119 -14.36 -4.37 9.22
CA GLY A 119 -13.78 -5.42 8.38
C GLY A 119 -14.82 -6.36 7.74
N GLU A 120 -16.12 -6.07 7.87
CA GLU A 120 -17.19 -6.80 7.17
C GLU A 120 -17.09 -6.63 5.65
N VAL A 121 -16.62 -5.48 5.19
CA VAL A 121 -16.36 -5.18 3.79
C VAL A 121 -14.86 -5.02 3.59
N VAL A 122 -14.28 -5.78 2.69
CA VAL A 122 -12.91 -5.60 2.22
C VAL A 122 -12.95 -4.73 0.97
N THR A 123 -12.02 -3.78 0.85
CA THR A 123 -12.02 -2.83 -0.25
C THR A 123 -10.78 -2.92 -1.13
N ALA A 124 -10.94 -2.55 -2.39
CA ALA A 124 -9.88 -2.43 -3.38
C ALA A 124 -10.03 -1.14 -4.20
N ILE A 125 -8.95 -0.72 -4.87
CA ILE A 125 -8.97 0.33 -5.88
C ILE A 125 -8.45 -0.20 -7.21
N ALA A 126 -9.23 -0.01 -8.28
CA ALA A 126 -8.96 -0.57 -9.60
C ALA A 126 -8.67 0.55 -10.61
N MET A 127 -7.37 0.85 -10.77
CA MET A 127 -6.87 1.86 -11.72
C MET A 127 -6.19 1.22 -12.93
N THR A 128 -5.22 0.34 -12.69
CA THR A 128 -4.34 -0.26 -13.71
C THR A 128 -5.11 -1.18 -14.64
N GLU A 129 -4.80 -1.09 -15.94
CA GLU A 129 -5.39 -1.92 -17.00
C GLU A 129 -4.32 -2.78 -17.69
N PRO A 130 -4.71 -3.87 -18.38
CA PRO A 130 -3.77 -4.64 -19.20
C PRO A 130 -3.04 -3.80 -20.25
N SER A 131 -3.62 -2.69 -20.66
CA SER A 131 -3.05 -1.75 -21.64
C SER A 131 -2.07 -0.74 -21.08
N GLY A 132 -2.01 -0.56 -19.74
CA GLY A 132 -1.10 0.41 -19.12
C GLY A 132 -1.37 0.69 -17.64
N GLY A 133 -0.30 0.97 -16.87
CA GLY A 133 -0.35 1.37 -15.47
C GLY A 133 0.12 2.81 -15.25
N SER A 134 1.23 3.22 -15.87
CA SER A 134 1.78 4.58 -15.71
C SER A 134 0.96 5.66 -16.40
N ASP A 135 0.28 5.32 -17.49
CA ASP A 135 -0.53 6.24 -18.30
C ASP A 135 -2.02 6.16 -17.92
N LEU A 136 -2.32 6.49 -16.67
CA LEU A 136 -3.70 6.47 -16.15
C LEU A 136 -4.65 7.45 -16.87
N ALA A 137 -4.10 8.49 -17.50
CA ALA A 137 -4.93 9.43 -18.27
C ALA A 137 -5.53 8.82 -19.55
N ASN A 138 -5.05 7.66 -19.99
CA ASN A 138 -5.48 6.95 -21.19
C ASN A 138 -6.20 5.62 -20.88
N LEU A 139 -6.90 5.52 -19.77
CA LEU A 139 -7.74 4.38 -19.41
C LEU A 139 -8.70 4.00 -20.55
N LYS A 140 -8.93 2.70 -20.73
CA LYS A 140 -9.86 2.14 -21.74
C LYS A 140 -11.17 1.66 -21.14
N THR A 141 -11.19 1.27 -19.86
CA THR A 141 -12.45 0.98 -19.14
C THR A 141 -13.36 2.18 -19.24
N ARG A 142 -14.60 1.96 -19.67
CA ARG A 142 -15.59 3.00 -19.94
C ARG A 142 -16.78 2.85 -19.02
N ALA A 143 -17.38 3.98 -18.67
CA ALA A 143 -18.69 4.05 -18.04
C ALA A 143 -19.56 4.95 -18.91
N THR A 144 -20.62 4.37 -19.47
CA THR A 144 -21.56 5.06 -20.35
C THR A 144 -22.87 5.29 -19.61
N ALA A 145 -23.38 6.53 -19.63
CA ALA A 145 -24.65 6.85 -18.99
C ALA A 145 -25.80 6.11 -19.70
N ASP A 146 -26.70 5.49 -18.93
CA ASP A 146 -27.90 4.82 -19.38
C ASP A 146 -29.09 5.16 -18.45
N GLY A 147 -29.87 6.16 -18.84
CA GLY A 147 -30.88 6.76 -17.99
C GLY A 147 -30.23 7.47 -16.79
N SER A 148 -30.58 7.07 -15.59
CA SER A 148 -29.92 7.53 -14.34
C SER A 148 -28.64 6.79 -14.02
N ASP A 149 -28.47 5.58 -14.53
CA ASP A 149 -27.41 4.65 -14.19
C ASP A 149 -26.21 4.75 -15.13
N TRP A 150 -25.21 3.93 -14.86
CA TRP A 150 -24.02 3.79 -15.69
C TRP A 150 -23.82 2.33 -16.10
N ILE A 151 -23.37 2.11 -17.33
CA ILE A 151 -22.90 0.81 -17.79
C ILE A 151 -21.40 0.86 -17.88
N VAL A 152 -20.74 -0.02 -17.13
CA VAL A 152 -19.26 -0.11 -17.05
C VAL A 152 -18.79 -1.32 -17.84
N ASP A 153 -17.86 -1.07 -18.79
CA ASP A 153 -17.20 -2.10 -19.61
C ASP A 153 -15.69 -1.94 -19.56
N GLY A 154 -14.97 -3.05 -19.39
CA GLY A 154 -13.52 -3.04 -19.40
C GLY A 154 -12.87 -4.10 -18.55
N ALA A 155 -11.57 -3.93 -18.31
CA ALA A 155 -10.77 -4.85 -17.51
C ALA A 155 -9.74 -4.09 -16.69
N LYS A 156 -9.46 -4.60 -15.50
CA LYS A 156 -8.43 -4.12 -14.59
C LYS A 156 -7.48 -5.26 -14.22
N THR A 157 -6.22 -4.94 -13.97
CA THR A 157 -5.21 -5.94 -13.62
C THR A 157 -4.31 -5.45 -12.48
N PHE A 158 -3.66 -6.37 -11.80
CA PHE A 158 -2.81 -6.12 -10.63
C PHE A 158 -3.55 -5.45 -9.47
N ILE A 159 -4.81 -5.83 -9.24
CA ILE A 159 -5.64 -5.22 -8.21
C ILE A 159 -5.43 -5.95 -6.88
N THR A 160 -4.78 -5.29 -5.94
CA THR A 160 -4.62 -5.76 -4.56
C THR A 160 -5.99 -5.86 -3.89
N ASN A 161 -6.24 -6.94 -3.15
CA ASN A 161 -7.54 -7.34 -2.62
C ASN A 161 -8.58 -7.67 -3.71
N GLY A 162 -8.20 -7.74 -4.99
CA GLY A 162 -9.15 -7.96 -6.09
C GLY A 162 -9.86 -9.31 -6.02
N GLY A 163 -9.22 -10.33 -5.43
CA GLY A 163 -9.80 -11.65 -5.23
C GLY A 163 -10.87 -11.68 -4.14
N SER A 164 -10.77 -10.84 -3.10
CA SER A 164 -11.58 -10.88 -1.89
C SER A 164 -12.44 -9.63 -1.64
N ALA A 165 -12.18 -8.51 -2.35
CA ALA A 165 -12.90 -7.27 -2.11
C ALA A 165 -14.40 -7.39 -2.34
N ASP A 166 -15.18 -6.78 -1.45
CA ASP A 166 -16.64 -6.64 -1.55
C ASP A 166 -17.03 -5.32 -2.22
N LEU A 167 -16.18 -4.30 -2.07
CA LEU A 167 -16.34 -2.98 -2.68
C LEU A 167 -15.06 -2.58 -3.42
N VAL A 168 -15.18 -2.16 -4.67
CA VAL A 168 -14.05 -1.71 -5.49
C VAL A 168 -14.27 -0.27 -5.97
N VAL A 169 -13.32 0.61 -5.70
CA VAL A 169 -13.26 1.93 -6.34
C VAL A 169 -12.71 1.74 -7.75
N VAL A 170 -13.54 1.90 -8.76
CA VAL A 170 -13.18 1.69 -10.17
C VAL A 170 -12.99 3.02 -10.88
N ALA A 171 -11.81 3.24 -11.45
CA ALA A 171 -11.57 4.36 -12.36
C ALA A 171 -12.01 3.99 -13.77
N ALA A 172 -12.96 4.75 -14.33
CA ALA A 172 -13.48 4.52 -15.68
C ALA A 172 -13.63 5.84 -16.45
N ARG A 173 -13.55 5.76 -17.76
CA ARG A 173 -13.73 6.90 -18.65
C ARG A 173 -15.22 7.17 -18.89
N THR A 174 -15.65 8.38 -18.58
CA THR A 174 -17.03 8.85 -18.77
C THR A 174 -17.18 9.89 -19.88
N GLY A 175 -16.08 10.50 -20.32
CA GLY A 175 -16.09 11.56 -21.33
C GLY A 175 -15.44 11.15 -22.65
N PRO A 176 -15.78 11.83 -23.78
CA PRO A 176 -15.25 11.52 -25.10
C PRO A 176 -13.78 11.93 -25.31
N GLY A 177 -13.18 12.69 -24.39
CA GLY A 177 -11.84 13.22 -24.51
C GLY A 177 -10.75 12.25 -24.05
N LYS A 178 -9.51 12.47 -24.53
CA LYS A 178 -8.28 11.93 -23.93
C LYS A 178 -7.82 12.89 -22.83
N GLY A 179 -7.20 12.35 -21.76
CA GLY A 179 -6.58 13.16 -20.73
C GLY A 179 -7.32 13.16 -19.38
N ALA A 180 -6.89 14.04 -18.48
CA ALA A 180 -7.29 14.07 -17.09
C ALA A 180 -8.80 14.33 -16.85
N ARG A 181 -9.43 15.15 -17.67
CA ARG A 181 -10.87 15.46 -17.59
C ARG A 181 -11.68 14.46 -18.42
N GLY A 182 -12.04 13.36 -17.86
CA GLY A 182 -12.83 12.34 -18.55
C GLY A 182 -12.78 11.00 -17.85
N VAL A 183 -12.10 10.95 -16.70
CA VAL A 183 -12.09 9.80 -15.81
C VAL A 183 -12.97 10.11 -14.60
N SER A 184 -13.84 9.19 -14.23
CA SER A 184 -14.65 9.22 -13.02
C SER A 184 -14.34 8.03 -12.14
N LEU A 185 -14.70 8.10 -10.87
CA LEU A 185 -14.57 7.01 -9.91
C LEU A 185 -15.95 6.46 -9.58
N PHE A 186 -16.06 5.16 -9.48
CA PHE A 186 -17.30 4.46 -9.12
C PHE A 186 -17.06 3.51 -7.95
N LEU A 187 -17.98 3.51 -6.99
CA LEU A 187 -18.09 2.49 -5.95
C LEU A 187 -18.83 1.29 -6.53
N VAL A 188 -18.11 0.23 -6.78
CA VAL A 188 -18.68 -0.98 -7.38
C VAL A 188 -18.82 -2.07 -6.31
N ASP A 189 -20.06 -2.41 -5.99
CA ASP A 189 -20.39 -3.62 -5.22
C ASP A 189 -20.08 -4.84 -6.11
N THR A 190 -19.24 -5.73 -5.63
CA THR A 190 -18.76 -6.88 -6.40
C THR A 190 -19.81 -7.98 -6.57
N THR A 191 -20.97 -7.84 -5.96
CA THR A 191 -22.12 -8.75 -6.13
C THR A 191 -22.98 -8.40 -7.35
N LEU A 192 -22.77 -7.23 -7.94
CA LEU A 192 -23.56 -6.76 -9.09
C LEU A 192 -23.35 -7.66 -10.32
N PRO A 193 -24.42 -7.98 -11.07
CA PRO A 193 -24.31 -8.71 -12.33
C PRO A 193 -23.43 -7.97 -13.33
N GLY A 194 -22.52 -8.70 -13.98
CA GLY A 194 -21.53 -8.12 -14.92
C GLY A 194 -20.18 -7.82 -14.28
N PHE A 195 -20.05 -7.93 -12.94
CA PHE A 195 -18.75 -7.96 -12.29
C PHE A 195 -18.19 -9.38 -12.28
N GLU A 196 -16.97 -9.56 -12.77
CA GLU A 196 -16.30 -10.86 -12.79
C GLU A 196 -14.89 -10.74 -12.19
N ARG A 197 -14.59 -11.60 -11.22
CA ARG A 197 -13.22 -11.79 -10.74
C ARG A 197 -12.49 -12.73 -11.69
N GLY A 198 -11.38 -12.28 -12.23
CA GLY A 198 -10.47 -13.12 -12.96
C GLY A 198 -9.59 -13.96 -12.03
N ARG A 199 -8.48 -14.40 -12.54
CA ARG A 199 -7.54 -15.20 -11.76
C ARG A 199 -6.81 -14.34 -10.72
N VAL A 200 -6.50 -14.93 -9.57
CA VAL A 200 -5.46 -14.43 -8.67
C VAL A 200 -4.11 -14.69 -9.34
N LEU A 201 -3.30 -13.63 -9.42
CA LEU A 201 -2.06 -13.63 -10.19
C LEU A 201 -0.92 -14.29 -9.38
N ASP A 202 -0.19 -15.20 -10.01
CA ASP A 202 1.05 -15.76 -9.45
C ASP A 202 2.17 -14.71 -9.53
N LYS A 203 2.68 -14.31 -8.38
CA LYS A 203 3.65 -13.22 -8.22
C LYS A 203 5.01 -13.74 -7.77
N VAL A 204 6.06 -13.00 -8.08
CA VAL A 204 7.43 -13.30 -7.61
C VAL A 204 7.54 -13.23 -6.08
N GLY A 205 6.78 -12.34 -5.44
CA GLY A 205 6.73 -12.13 -4.01
C GLY A 205 5.33 -11.81 -3.52
N GLN A 206 5.19 -11.57 -2.20
CA GLN A 206 3.91 -11.28 -1.54
C GLN A 206 2.84 -12.37 -1.81
N PRO A 207 3.14 -13.65 -1.57
CA PRO A 207 2.22 -14.74 -1.86
C PRO A 207 0.92 -14.66 -1.04
N GLU A 208 0.93 -13.99 0.12
CA GLU A 208 -0.23 -13.81 1.00
C GLU A 208 -1.26 -12.80 0.44
N SER A 209 -0.94 -12.10 -0.65
CA SER A 209 -1.84 -11.11 -1.27
C SER A 209 -2.58 -11.70 -2.46
N ASP A 210 -3.87 -11.46 -2.54
CA ASP A 210 -4.80 -11.92 -3.56
C ASP A 210 -4.91 -11.00 -4.79
N THR A 211 -3.81 -10.44 -5.22
CA THR A 211 -3.77 -9.56 -6.40
C THR A 211 -4.42 -10.23 -7.61
N ALA A 212 -5.47 -9.62 -8.17
CA ALA A 212 -6.30 -10.27 -9.20
C ALA A 212 -6.54 -9.40 -10.44
N GLU A 213 -7.08 -10.04 -11.48
CA GLU A 213 -7.71 -9.40 -12.62
C GLU A 213 -9.20 -9.20 -12.34
N LEU A 214 -9.78 -8.10 -12.82
CA LEU A 214 -11.20 -7.81 -12.73
C LEU A 214 -11.74 -7.49 -14.11
N PHE A 215 -12.94 -7.99 -14.42
CA PHE A 215 -13.62 -7.76 -15.68
C PHE A 215 -15.01 -7.18 -15.44
N PHE A 216 -15.42 -6.29 -16.32
CA PHE A 216 -16.73 -5.64 -16.31
C PHE A 216 -17.37 -5.87 -17.67
N HIS A 217 -18.53 -6.53 -17.66
CA HIS A 217 -19.30 -6.90 -18.84
C HIS A 217 -20.72 -6.36 -18.71
N ASP A 218 -21.02 -5.27 -19.42
CA ASP A 218 -22.31 -4.58 -19.30
C ASP A 218 -22.72 -4.37 -17.83
N LEU A 219 -21.72 -4.09 -16.96
CA LEU A 219 -21.94 -3.93 -15.53
C LEU A 219 -22.75 -2.68 -15.25
N ARG A 220 -24.01 -2.86 -14.88
CA ARG A 220 -24.90 -1.77 -14.49
C ARG A 220 -24.60 -1.36 -13.04
N VAL A 221 -24.18 -0.12 -12.87
CA VAL A 221 -24.03 0.51 -11.55
C VAL A 221 -25.02 1.65 -11.40
N PRO A 222 -25.65 1.81 -10.23
CA PRO A 222 -26.66 2.86 -10.01
C PRO A 222 -26.02 4.26 -10.02
N ALA A 223 -26.85 5.28 -10.18
CA ALA A 223 -26.41 6.68 -10.25
C ALA A 223 -25.58 7.10 -9.02
N ASP A 224 -25.97 6.60 -7.85
CA ASP A 224 -25.33 6.86 -6.55
C ASP A 224 -24.04 6.09 -6.31
N ALA A 225 -23.63 5.22 -7.25
CA ALA A 225 -22.30 4.61 -7.24
C ALA A 225 -21.18 5.58 -7.67
N LEU A 226 -21.51 6.73 -8.27
CA LEU A 226 -20.50 7.73 -8.62
C LEU A 226 -19.85 8.30 -7.36
N LEU A 227 -18.53 8.18 -7.27
CA LEU A 227 -17.74 8.72 -6.16
C LEU A 227 -17.14 10.09 -6.56
N GLY A 228 -17.61 11.15 -5.91
CA GLY A 228 -17.28 12.54 -6.28
C GLY A 228 -18.04 13.01 -7.51
N GLU A 229 -17.38 13.73 -8.43
CA GLU A 229 -17.97 14.37 -9.58
C GLU A 229 -17.57 13.69 -10.91
N VAL A 230 -18.48 13.70 -11.90
CA VAL A 230 -18.21 13.18 -13.24
C VAL A 230 -17.01 13.90 -13.87
N GLY A 231 -16.03 13.14 -14.36
CA GLY A 231 -14.85 13.65 -15.04
C GLY A 231 -13.75 14.17 -14.11
N MET A 232 -13.96 14.17 -12.79
CA MET A 232 -12.99 14.64 -11.80
C MET A 232 -12.13 13.54 -11.17
N GLY A 233 -12.41 12.28 -11.49
CA GLY A 233 -11.74 11.13 -10.86
C GLY A 233 -10.22 11.15 -10.99
N PHE A 234 -9.66 11.53 -12.13
CA PHE A 234 -8.20 11.63 -12.28
C PHE A 234 -7.61 12.71 -11.36
N ILE A 235 -8.28 13.84 -11.19
CA ILE A 235 -7.83 14.93 -10.32
C ILE A 235 -7.86 14.45 -8.86
N SER A 236 -8.94 13.78 -8.46
CA SER A 236 -9.06 13.20 -7.12
C SER A 236 -7.95 12.17 -6.84
N LEU A 237 -7.63 11.30 -7.82
CA LEU A 237 -6.49 10.38 -7.72
C LEU A 237 -5.18 11.14 -7.48
N MET A 238 -4.90 12.18 -8.28
CA MET A 238 -3.65 12.95 -8.15
C MET A 238 -3.54 13.67 -6.80
N GLN A 239 -4.64 14.11 -6.21
CA GLN A 239 -4.67 14.76 -4.89
C GLN A 239 -4.37 13.79 -3.74
N ARG A 240 -4.73 12.49 -3.89
CA ARG A 240 -4.51 11.47 -2.87
C ARG A 240 -3.17 10.75 -2.97
N LEU A 241 -2.58 10.68 -4.16
CA LEU A 241 -1.30 10.01 -4.39
C LEU A 241 -0.16 10.44 -3.45
N PRO A 242 -0.03 11.69 -2.96
CA PRO A 242 1.00 12.02 -1.99
C PRO A 242 0.91 11.19 -0.70
N GLN A 243 -0.28 10.99 -0.11
CA GLN A 243 -0.49 10.14 1.06
C GLN A 243 -0.14 8.68 0.74
N GLU A 244 -0.66 8.13 -0.35
CA GLU A 244 -0.37 6.76 -0.77
C GLU A 244 1.14 6.51 -0.93
N ARG A 245 1.87 7.47 -1.51
CA ARG A 245 3.32 7.37 -1.72
C ARG A 245 4.13 7.42 -0.43
N ILE A 246 3.75 8.27 0.52
CA ILE A 246 4.45 8.28 1.82
C ILE A 246 4.11 7.04 2.64
N GLY A 247 2.89 6.49 2.57
CA GLY A 247 2.53 5.21 3.18
C GLY A 247 3.44 4.07 2.68
N VAL A 248 3.62 3.97 1.35
CA VAL A 248 4.58 3.02 0.76
C VAL A 248 6.02 3.29 1.23
N ALA A 249 6.46 4.56 1.29
CA ALA A 249 7.81 4.90 1.71
C ALA A 249 8.07 4.54 3.18
N ILE A 250 7.11 4.77 4.06
CA ILE A 250 7.14 4.37 5.46
C ILE A 250 7.32 2.85 5.58
N GLY A 251 6.47 2.09 4.89
CA GLY A 251 6.53 0.62 4.89
C GLY A 251 7.86 0.09 4.36
N ASN A 252 8.38 0.66 3.27
CA ASN A 252 9.66 0.27 2.69
C ASN A 252 10.80 0.36 3.71
N ILE A 253 10.94 1.49 4.38
CA ILE A 253 12.06 1.71 5.31
C ILE A 253 11.84 0.93 6.60
N ALA A 254 10.62 0.88 7.15
CA ALA A 254 10.33 0.11 8.35
C ALA A 254 10.64 -1.40 8.18
N ASN A 255 10.24 -1.99 7.04
CA ASN A 255 10.59 -3.37 6.69
C ASN A 255 12.09 -3.56 6.59
N THR A 256 12.78 -2.65 5.88
CA THR A 256 14.22 -2.76 5.65
C THR A 256 15.03 -2.62 6.93
N VAL A 257 14.66 -1.70 7.82
CA VAL A 257 15.31 -1.53 9.14
C VAL A 257 15.18 -2.81 9.96
N SER A 258 13.99 -3.41 10.03
CA SER A 258 13.78 -4.67 10.75
C SER A 258 14.69 -5.80 10.24
N LEU A 259 14.81 -5.94 8.91
CA LEU A 259 15.67 -6.97 8.29
C LEU A 259 17.15 -6.67 8.38
N PHE A 260 17.54 -5.40 8.36
CA PHE A 260 18.90 -4.97 8.63
C PHE A 260 19.31 -5.31 10.05
N GLU A 261 18.46 -5.08 11.05
CA GLU A 261 18.72 -5.43 12.46
C GLU A 261 18.90 -6.95 12.63
N GLU A 262 18.05 -7.76 12.00
CA GLU A 262 18.21 -9.24 11.98
C GLU A 262 19.54 -9.64 11.31
N THR A 263 19.89 -9.00 10.20
CA THR A 263 21.15 -9.25 9.50
C THR A 263 22.34 -8.85 10.34
N LEU A 264 22.25 -7.71 11.05
CA LEU A 264 23.30 -7.24 11.95
C LEU A 264 23.53 -8.23 13.11
N ALA A 265 22.46 -8.79 13.68
CA ALA A 265 22.56 -9.84 14.69
C ALA A 265 23.23 -11.11 14.12
N TYR A 266 22.82 -11.52 12.92
CA TYR A 266 23.39 -12.69 12.23
C TYR A 266 24.89 -12.54 11.98
N VAL A 267 25.36 -11.42 11.41
CA VAL A 267 26.78 -11.23 11.07
C VAL A 267 27.68 -11.12 12.31
N LYS A 268 27.12 -10.74 13.46
CA LYS A 268 27.84 -10.71 14.76
C LYS A 268 28.07 -12.10 15.35
N THR A 269 27.28 -13.10 14.94
CA THR A 269 27.34 -14.46 15.48
C THR A 269 27.91 -15.48 14.50
N ARG A 270 27.66 -15.32 13.20
CA ARG A 270 28.11 -16.23 12.16
C ARG A 270 29.62 -16.23 12.02
N GLN A 271 30.25 -17.40 12.15
CA GLN A 271 31.69 -17.60 12.06
C GLN A 271 32.14 -18.06 10.67
N ALA A 272 33.24 -17.51 10.18
CA ALA A 272 33.98 -17.97 9.00
C ALA A 272 35.47 -17.57 9.14
N PHE A 273 36.39 -18.42 8.71
CA PHE A 273 37.82 -18.16 8.75
C PHE A 273 38.32 -17.73 10.14
N GLY A 274 37.79 -18.34 11.20
CA GLY A 274 38.22 -18.12 12.59
C GLY A 274 37.69 -16.83 13.25
N GLN A 275 36.80 -16.09 12.62
CA GLN A 275 36.20 -14.87 13.17
C GLN A 275 34.75 -14.67 12.70
N THR A 276 34.02 -13.73 13.31
CA THR A 276 32.66 -13.40 12.86
C THR A 276 32.70 -12.74 11.49
N ILE A 277 31.71 -13.04 10.62
CA ILE A 277 31.67 -12.47 9.28
C ILE A 277 31.53 -10.94 9.31
N GLY A 278 30.90 -10.38 10.36
CA GLY A 278 30.80 -8.94 10.56
C GLY A 278 32.14 -8.27 10.87
N SER A 279 33.19 -9.02 11.26
CA SER A 279 34.52 -8.46 11.59
C SER A 279 35.38 -8.20 10.34
N PHE A 280 35.04 -8.77 9.18
CA PHE A 280 35.78 -8.49 7.94
C PHE A 280 35.60 -7.03 7.53
N GLN A 281 36.68 -6.38 7.09
CA GLN A 281 36.68 -4.95 6.77
C GLN A 281 35.64 -4.59 5.71
N TYR A 282 35.55 -5.36 4.64
CA TYR A 282 34.54 -5.17 3.57
C TYR A 282 33.12 -5.16 4.13
N ASN A 283 32.78 -6.17 4.93
CA ASN A 283 31.44 -6.28 5.52
C ASN A 283 31.15 -5.12 6.50
N LYS A 284 32.15 -4.68 7.30
CA LYS A 284 31.98 -3.49 8.16
C LYS A 284 31.64 -2.23 7.38
N PHE A 285 32.31 -2.01 6.25
CA PHE A 285 32.05 -0.83 5.41
C PHE A 285 30.69 -0.90 4.76
N THR A 286 30.34 -2.04 4.18
CA THR A 286 29.00 -2.26 3.60
C THR A 286 27.88 -2.07 4.64
N ILE A 287 28.05 -2.60 5.85
CA ILE A 287 27.07 -2.43 6.94
C ILE A 287 26.97 -0.96 7.37
N ALA A 288 28.09 -0.23 7.44
CA ALA A 288 28.06 1.20 7.76
C ALA A 288 27.37 2.04 6.67
N GLU A 289 27.58 1.72 5.40
CA GLU A 289 26.90 2.36 4.27
C GLU A 289 25.39 2.10 4.30
N MET A 290 24.98 0.84 4.51
CA MET A 290 23.55 0.46 4.63
C MET A 290 22.89 1.21 5.80
N PHE A 291 23.50 1.21 6.97
CA PHE A 291 22.98 1.91 8.15
C PHE A 291 22.82 3.41 7.90
N THR A 292 23.83 4.03 7.28
CA THR A 292 23.77 5.46 6.94
C THR A 292 22.63 5.75 5.96
N ALA A 293 22.46 4.92 4.92
CA ALA A 293 21.38 5.09 3.93
C ALA A 293 19.99 4.98 4.57
N LEU A 294 19.82 4.05 5.52
CA LEU A 294 18.57 3.88 6.27
C LEU A 294 18.27 5.09 7.18
N GLU A 295 19.27 5.60 7.93
CA GLU A 295 19.11 6.77 8.79
C GLU A 295 18.72 8.03 7.98
N VAL A 296 19.37 8.26 6.83
CA VAL A 296 19.06 9.39 5.95
C VAL A 296 17.66 9.26 5.35
N ALA A 297 17.28 8.05 4.89
CA ALA A 297 15.96 7.82 4.33
C ALA A 297 14.86 7.98 5.39
N GLN A 298 15.06 7.46 6.59
CA GLN A 298 14.12 7.59 7.70
C GLN A 298 13.90 9.05 8.09
N ALA A 299 14.98 9.84 8.22
CA ALA A 299 14.88 11.25 8.56
C ALA A 299 14.08 12.06 7.51
N PHE A 300 14.25 11.75 6.23
CA PHE A 300 13.48 12.40 5.16
C PHE A 300 12.02 11.99 5.17
N ILE A 301 11.70 10.71 5.41
CA ILE A 301 10.32 10.21 5.51
C ILE A 301 9.63 10.85 6.72
N ASP A 302 10.26 10.92 7.88
CA ASP A 302 9.70 11.56 9.06
C ASP A 302 9.36 13.04 8.80
N LYS A 303 10.22 13.74 8.06
CA LYS A 303 9.94 15.11 7.59
C LYS A 303 8.74 15.17 6.64
N CYS A 304 8.58 14.20 5.74
CA CYS A 304 7.42 14.12 4.85
C CYS A 304 6.11 13.86 5.61
N VAL A 305 6.13 12.98 6.61
CA VAL A 305 4.97 12.73 7.49
C VAL A 305 4.57 14.01 8.22
N ASP A 306 5.54 14.72 8.79
CA ASP A 306 5.30 16.01 9.48
C ASP A 306 4.75 17.09 8.53
N ALA A 307 5.26 17.18 7.30
CA ALA A 307 4.72 18.05 6.26
C ALA A 307 3.28 17.66 5.86
N HIS A 308 2.99 16.36 5.77
CA HIS A 308 1.64 15.86 5.48
C HIS A 308 0.65 16.24 6.58
N MET A 309 1.04 16.12 7.85
CA MET A 309 0.25 16.57 8.99
C MET A 309 -0.14 18.06 8.91
N ARG A 310 0.77 18.88 8.39
CA ARG A 310 0.52 20.31 8.19
C ARG A 310 -0.17 20.64 6.87
N LYS A 311 -0.52 19.61 6.06
CA LYS A 311 -1.07 19.77 4.69
C LYS A 311 -0.15 20.55 3.75
N GLU A 312 1.15 20.42 3.95
CA GLU A 312 2.21 21.11 3.19
C GLU A 312 3.01 20.16 2.28
N LEU A 313 2.78 18.84 2.38
CA LEU A 313 3.50 17.85 1.57
C LEU A 313 3.19 18.03 0.09
N SER A 314 4.21 18.33 -0.70
CA SER A 314 4.08 18.42 -2.14
C SER A 314 4.10 17.03 -2.81
N ALA A 315 3.53 16.96 -4.02
CA ALA A 315 3.54 15.73 -4.82
C ALA A 315 4.97 15.27 -5.17
N GLU A 316 5.90 16.22 -5.33
CA GLU A 316 7.29 15.98 -5.64
C GLU A 316 8.06 15.44 -4.43
N GLU A 317 7.82 15.96 -3.22
CA GLU A 317 8.43 15.44 -1.99
C GLU A 317 7.95 14.01 -1.70
N ALA A 318 6.66 13.75 -1.88
CA ALA A 318 6.11 12.39 -1.79
C ALA A 318 6.73 11.46 -2.86
N ALA A 319 6.96 11.96 -4.08
CA ALA A 319 7.64 11.21 -5.13
C ALA A 319 9.11 10.93 -4.77
N MET A 320 9.83 11.90 -4.16
CA MET A 320 11.19 11.70 -3.64
C MET A 320 11.21 10.62 -2.57
N ALA A 321 10.30 10.68 -1.58
CA ALA A 321 10.20 9.69 -0.52
C ALA A 321 9.96 8.27 -1.08
N LYS A 322 9.03 8.15 -2.03
CA LYS A 322 8.66 6.86 -2.62
C LYS A 322 9.79 6.22 -3.41
N TRP A 323 10.38 6.93 -4.38
CA TRP A 323 11.41 6.32 -5.23
C TRP A 323 12.70 6.04 -4.47
N TRP A 324 13.10 6.98 -3.58
CA TRP A 324 14.32 6.83 -2.79
C TRP A 324 14.21 5.67 -1.78
N SER A 325 13.10 5.58 -1.05
CA SER A 325 12.87 4.45 -0.12
C SER A 325 12.88 3.10 -0.84
N ALA A 326 12.25 3.00 -2.02
CA ALA A 326 12.25 1.77 -2.82
C ALA A 326 13.66 1.41 -3.33
N GLN A 327 14.51 2.41 -3.65
CA GLN A 327 15.88 2.18 -4.05
C GLN A 327 16.72 1.71 -2.86
N VAL A 328 16.69 2.44 -1.73
CA VAL A 328 17.41 2.07 -0.50
C VAL A 328 17.02 0.67 -0.03
N GLN A 329 15.72 0.35 -0.01
CA GLN A 329 15.25 -0.99 0.34
C GLN A 329 15.85 -2.06 -0.57
N SER A 330 15.80 -1.86 -1.88
CA SER A 330 16.34 -2.82 -2.85
C SER A 330 17.83 -3.06 -2.64
N ASP A 331 18.61 -2.01 -2.44
CA ASP A 331 20.06 -2.08 -2.31
C ASP A 331 20.45 -2.73 -0.97
N VAL A 332 19.81 -2.32 0.13
CA VAL A 332 20.08 -2.88 1.46
C VAL A 332 19.68 -4.35 1.55
N LEU A 333 18.49 -4.74 1.05
CA LEU A 333 18.06 -6.14 1.10
C LEU A 333 18.92 -7.05 0.25
N ASP A 334 19.42 -6.59 -0.91
CA ASP A 334 20.35 -7.34 -1.74
C ASP A 334 21.67 -7.63 -1.00
N HIS A 335 22.23 -6.62 -0.34
CA HIS A 335 23.39 -6.81 0.51
C HIS A 335 23.12 -7.72 1.71
N CYS A 336 21.95 -7.63 2.33
CA CYS A 336 21.56 -8.53 3.41
C CYS A 336 21.49 -10.00 2.94
N VAL A 337 20.86 -10.28 1.79
CA VAL A 337 20.85 -11.62 1.17
C VAL A 337 22.28 -12.13 1.00
N GLN A 338 23.17 -11.30 0.44
CA GLN A 338 24.57 -11.66 0.22
C GLN A 338 25.29 -12.00 1.55
N LEU A 339 25.03 -11.25 2.61
CA LEU A 339 25.64 -11.50 3.95
C LEU A 339 25.16 -12.82 4.59
N TYR A 340 23.93 -13.27 4.29
CA TYR A 340 23.44 -14.57 4.72
C TYR A 340 24.06 -15.74 3.91
N GLY A 341 24.65 -15.46 2.73
CA GLY A 341 25.18 -16.49 1.83
C GLY A 341 24.08 -17.44 1.35
N GLY A 342 24.34 -18.75 1.32
CA GLY A 342 23.36 -19.74 0.87
C GLY A 342 22.03 -19.70 1.63
N TYR A 343 22.04 -19.35 2.90
CA TYR A 343 20.83 -19.19 3.70
C TYR A 343 19.98 -17.98 3.25
N GLY A 344 20.59 -16.94 2.70
CA GLY A 344 19.87 -15.81 2.12
C GLY A 344 19.07 -16.14 0.87
N TYR A 345 19.29 -17.32 0.28
CA TYR A 345 18.57 -17.80 -0.91
C TYR A 345 17.46 -18.83 -0.59
N MET A 346 17.29 -19.15 0.68
CA MET A 346 16.31 -20.14 1.14
C MET A 346 15.05 -19.44 1.68
N ASN A 347 13.87 -19.88 1.21
CA ASN A 347 12.57 -19.29 1.59
C ASN A 347 12.24 -19.43 3.09
N GLU A 348 12.88 -20.33 3.82
CA GLU A 348 12.77 -20.47 5.27
C GLU A 348 13.30 -19.23 6.00
N TYR A 349 14.23 -18.49 5.38
CA TYR A 349 14.77 -17.26 5.93
C TYR A 349 13.95 -16.05 5.47
N ARG A 350 13.56 -15.25 6.42
CA ARG A 350 12.73 -14.06 6.18
C ARG A 350 13.35 -13.11 5.16
N ILE A 351 14.68 -12.96 5.16
CA ILE A 351 15.40 -12.10 4.23
C ILE A 351 15.18 -12.49 2.76
N ALA A 352 15.16 -13.78 2.44
CA ALA A 352 14.93 -14.26 1.07
C ALA A 352 13.52 -13.89 0.57
N ARG A 353 12.51 -14.04 1.44
CA ARG A 353 11.12 -13.67 1.12
C ARG A 353 10.99 -12.16 0.93
N ALA A 354 11.49 -11.39 1.88
CA ALA A 354 11.41 -9.93 1.84
C ALA A 354 12.16 -9.31 0.66
N TRP A 355 13.28 -9.88 0.24
CA TRP A 355 13.99 -9.46 -0.97
C TRP A 355 13.14 -9.63 -2.24
N LYS A 356 12.41 -10.73 -2.37
CA LYS A 356 11.45 -10.94 -3.47
C LYS A 356 10.27 -9.97 -3.37
N ASP A 357 9.69 -9.82 -2.19
CA ASP A 357 8.53 -8.98 -1.91
C ASP A 357 8.81 -7.50 -2.21
N ALA A 358 10.01 -7.05 -1.89
CA ALA A 358 10.41 -5.65 -2.09
C ALA A 358 10.56 -5.24 -3.56
N ARG A 359 10.74 -6.21 -4.50
CA ARG A 359 11.00 -5.90 -5.90
C ARG A 359 9.91 -5.05 -6.54
N VAL A 360 8.66 -5.23 -6.16
CA VAL A 360 7.52 -4.52 -6.71
C VAL A 360 7.48 -3.04 -6.28
N ASN A 361 8.16 -2.66 -5.20
CA ASN A 361 8.15 -1.29 -4.68
C ASN A 361 8.76 -0.25 -5.64
N LYS A 362 9.58 -0.70 -6.60
CA LYS A 362 10.07 0.16 -7.70
C LYS A 362 9.06 0.32 -8.84
N ILE A 363 7.95 -0.43 -8.83
CA ILE A 363 6.98 -0.55 -9.93
C ILE A 363 5.64 0.10 -9.57
N TRP A 364 5.03 -0.29 -8.44
CA TRP A 364 3.70 0.14 -8.05
C TRP A 364 3.66 1.56 -7.46
N ALA A 365 2.46 2.10 -7.20
CA ALA A 365 2.22 3.47 -6.68
C ALA A 365 2.94 4.56 -7.51
N GLY A 366 3.10 4.28 -8.82
CA GLY A 366 3.95 5.01 -9.75
C GLY A 366 5.39 4.49 -9.75
N SER A 367 5.88 4.08 -10.94
CA SER A 367 7.25 3.54 -11.05
C SER A 367 8.28 4.59 -10.64
N ASN A 368 9.49 4.13 -10.29
CA ASN A 368 10.58 5.04 -9.92
C ASN A 368 10.90 6.04 -11.03
N GLU A 369 10.72 5.66 -12.31
CA GLU A 369 10.88 6.52 -13.46
C GLU A 369 9.84 7.64 -13.49
N ILE A 370 8.55 7.32 -13.22
CA ILE A 370 7.47 8.31 -13.13
C ILE A 370 7.72 9.26 -11.95
N MET A 371 8.22 8.76 -10.81
CA MET A 371 8.58 9.62 -9.68
C MET A 371 9.69 10.61 -10.05
N LYS A 372 10.73 10.15 -10.75
CA LYS A 372 11.84 10.99 -11.22
C LYS A 372 11.39 12.00 -12.28
N GLU A 373 10.47 11.61 -13.16
CA GLU A 373 9.85 12.50 -14.15
C GLU A 373 9.10 13.66 -13.47
N LEU A 374 8.31 13.38 -12.42
CA LEU A 374 7.61 14.41 -11.64
C LEU A 374 8.59 15.41 -11.00
N ILE A 375 9.67 14.90 -10.43
CA ILE A 375 10.72 15.72 -9.82
C ILE A 375 11.44 16.55 -10.90
N GLY A 376 11.79 15.95 -12.04
CA GLY A 376 12.43 16.63 -13.16
C GLY A 376 11.62 17.81 -13.69
N ARG A 377 10.30 17.62 -13.88
CA ARG A 377 9.37 18.71 -14.26
C ARG A 377 9.35 19.86 -13.26
N LYS A 378 9.37 19.54 -11.96
CA LYS A 378 9.45 20.59 -10.92
C LYS A 378 10.74 21.40 -11.00
N LEU A 379 11.82 20.80 -11.45
CA LEU A 379 13.13 21.44 -11.66
C LEU A 379 13.22 22.20 -13.00
N GLY A 380 12.17 22.16 -13.83
CA GLY A 380 12.11 22.83 -15.13
C GLY A 380 12.79 22.06 -16.27
N LEU A 381 12.96 20.75 -16.12
CA LEU A 381 13.56 19.85 -17.12
C LEU A 381 12.49 19.21 -18.00
#